data_a1f3ed8e98b77f45e7dd3c25316e5d29
#
_entry.id   a1f3ed8e98b77f45e7dd3c25316e5d29
#
_cell.length_a   1.000
_cell.length_b   1.000
_cell.length_c   1.000
_cell.angle_alpha   90.00
_cell.angle_beta   90.00
_cell.angle_gamma   90.00
#
_symmetry.space_group_name_H-M   'P 1'
#
loop_
_entity.id
_entity.type
_entity.pdbx_description
1 polymer ?
#
loop_
_entity_poly.entity_id
_entity_poly.type
_entity_poly.pdbx_seq_one_letter_code
_entity_poly.pdbx_strand_id
1 'polypeptide(L)'
;SPGAPTEHIEGSESTEGKEAGVLYQSTRLAAYEQAVAQLREANLVYECFCTRREIQEASSAPHGAPGAYPGTCRELSEAQREERRIQRPPALRLRAECTSYTVQDDFYGAYIGLVDDFVLVRNDGTYAYNLTSVVDDAFVGVEQIVRGDDLLPSAPRQSYLAQLLGLAQPRYAHVPLALNEEGKRLAKRDGAVTLPQLREAGVEIPTILG
;
A
#
# COMPACT_ATOMS: atom_id res chain seq x y z
N SER A 1 4.57 -29.97 28.27
CA SER A 1 3.37 -30.24 27.45
C SER A 1 3.60 -29.76 26.04
N PRO A 2 3.27 -30.55 24.99
CA PRO A 2 3.79 -30.39 23.65
C PRO A 2 3.04 -29.35 22.85
N GLY A 3 3.78 -28.67 21.94
CA GLY A 3 3.27 -27.66 21.05
C GLY A 3 2.27 -28.21 20.03
N ALA A 4 1.30 -27.37 19.68
CA ALA A 4 0.38 -27.61 18.59
C ALA A 4 1.10 -27.47 17.24
N PRO A 5 0.79 -28.29 16.24
CA PRO A 5 1.38 -28.17 14.91
C PRO A 5 0.80 -26.95 14.18
N THR A 6 1.68 -26.13 13.62
CA THR A 6 1.32 -25.14 12.62
C THR A 6 0.90 -25.89 11.36
N GLU A 7 -0.39 -25.93 11.07
CA GLU A 7 -0.91 -26.35 9.78
C GLU A 7 -0.46 -25.34 8.72
N HIS A 8 0.43 -25.77 7.84
CA HIS A 8 0.72 -25.08 6.59
C HIS A 8 -0.56 -25.06 5.77
N ILE A 9 -1.07 -23.87 5.49
CA ILE A 9 -2.16 -23.67 4.54
C ILE A 9 -1.59 -23.95 3.15
N GLU A 10 -1.75 -25.20 2.69
CA GLU A 10 -1.61 -25.54 1.28
C GLU A 10 -2.78 -24.88 0.53
N GLY A 11 -2.56 -23.67 0.03
CA GLY A 11 -3.48 -23.00 -0.85
C GLY A 11 -3.57 -23.77 -2.15
N SER A 12 -4.78 -24.17 -2.53
CA SER A 12 -5.09 -24.73 -3.85
C SER A 12 -4.57 -23.75 -4.92
N GLU A 13 -3.49 -24.12 -5.59
CA GLU A 13 -2.94 -23.40 -6.73
C GLU A 13 -3.95 -23.38 -7.87
N SER A 14 -4.66 -22.29 -8.05
CA SER A 14 -5.22 -21.94 -9.35
C SER A 14 -4.05 -21.42 -10.20
N THR A 15 -3.55 -22.27 -11.08
CA THR A 15 -2.44 -22.00 -12.02
C THR A 15 -2.83 -21.05 -13.17
N GLU A 16 -3.97 -20.39 -13.10
CA GLU A 16 -4.43 -19.42 -14.12
C GLU A 16 -3.84 -18.03 -13.82
N GLY A 17 -2.85 -17.61 -14.60
CA GLY A 17 -2.31 -16.25 -14.58
C GLY A 17 -0.80 -16.10 -14.71
N LYS A 18 -0.05 -17.17 -14.89
CA LYS A 18 1.39 -17.13 -15.18
C LYS A 18 1.66 -17.33 -16.67
N GLU A 19 1.41 -16.33 -17.49
CA GLU A 19 2.10 -16.24 -18.76
C GLU A 19 3.50 -15.68 -18.53
N ALA A 20 4.52 -16.51 -18.79
CA ALA A 20 5.93 -16.12 -18.92
C ALA A 20 6.46 -15.14 -17.84
N GLY A 21 6.16 -15.37 -16.56
CA GLY A 21 6.72 -14.56 -15.46
C GLY A 21 6.05 -13.22 -15.20
N VAL A 22 4.95 -12.89 -15.87
CA VAL A 22 4.17 -11.66 -15.63
C VAL A 22 3.02 -11.94 -14.68
N LEU A 23 2.92 -11.14 -13.61
CA LEU A 23 1.83 -11.17 -12.65
C LEU A 23 0.80 -10.09 -13.00
N TYR A 24 -0.43 -10.48 -13.33
CA TYR A 24 -1.52 -9.53 -13.56
C TYR A 24 -2.40 -9.40 -12.32
N GLN A 25 -2.49 -8.22 -11.75
CA GLN A 25 -3.33 -7.97 -10.56
C GLN A 25 -4.82 -8.28 -10.80
N SER A 26 -5.30 -8.11 -12.02
CA SER A 26 -6.68 -8.44 -12.40
C SER A 26 -7.05 -9.93 -12.25
N THR A 27 -6.06 -10.82 -12.25
CA THR A 27 -6.27 -12.26 -12.04
C THR A 27 -6.14 -12.70 -10.58
N ARG A 28 -5.84 -11.77 -9.66
CA ARG A 28 -5.54 -12.06 -8.27
C ARG A 28 -6.60 -11.59 -7.26
N LEU A 29 -7.78 -11.26 -7.76
CA LEU A 29 -8.86 -10.70 -6.93
C LEU A 29 -9.22 -11.60 -5.74
N ALA A 30 -9.20 -12.92 -5.92
CA ALA A 30 -9.48 -13.89 -4.86
C ALA A 30 -8.43 -13.82 -3.71
N ALA A 31 -7.14 -13.60 -4.03
CA ALA A 31 -6.10 -13.45 -3.01
C ALA A 31 -6.29 -12.17 -2.18
N TYR A 32 -6.69 -11.07 -2.83
CA TYR A 32 -6.98 -9.82 -2.11
C TYR A 32 -8.24 -9.93 -1.26
N GLU A 33 -9.28 -10.61 -1.76
CA GLU A 33 -10.50 -10.89 -1.00
C GLU A 33 -10.19 -11.72 0.24
N GLN A 34 -9.36 -12.77 0.11
CA GLN A 34 -8.92 -13.59 1.23
C GLN A 34 -8.15 -12.79 2.28
N ALA A 35 -7.24 -11.91 1.86
CA ALA A 35 -6.50 -11.03 2.78
C ALA A 35 -7.46 -10.09 3.54
N VAL A 36 -8.46 -9.51 2.85
CA VAL A 36 -9.46 -8.67 3.50
C VAL A 36 -10.35 -9.49 4.45
N ALA A 37 -10.73 -10.72 4.07
CA ALA A 37 -11.52 -11.61 4.94
C ALA A 37 -10.76 -11.95 6.22
N GLN A 38 -9.48 -12.30 6.14
CA GLN A 38 -8.62 -12.55 7.31
C GLN A 38 -8.58 -11.33 8.26
N LEU A 39 -8.42 -10.13 7.73
CA LEU A 39 -8.44 -8.90 8.53
C LEU A 39 -9.82 -8.63 9.14
N ARG A 40 -10.92 -8.98 8.46
CA ARG A 40 -12.29 -8.86 9.00
C ARG A 40 -12.53 -9.84 10.15
N GLU A 41 -12.09 -11.09 10.01
CA GLU A 41 -12.17 -12.10 11.08
C GLU A 41 -11.42 -11.66 12.34
N ALA A 42 -10.29 -10.96 12.15
CA ALA A 42 -9.52 -10.32 13.23
C ALA A 42 -10.15 -9.01 13.75
N ASN A 43 -11.31 -8.59 13.24
CA ASN A 43 -11.98 -7.31 13.58
C ASN A 43 -11.14 -6.05 13.26
N LEU A 44 -10.24 -6.15 12.28
CA LEU A 44 -9.33 -5.09 11.86
C LEU A 44 -9.82 -4.32 10.62
N VAL A 45 -11.09 -4.47 10.23
CA VAL A 45 -11.68 -3.77 9.08
C VAL A 45 -12.97 -3.10 9.47
N TYR A 46 -13.19 -1.89 8.95
CA TYR A 46 -14.46 -1.19 9.09
C TYR A 46 -14.82 -0.37 7.84
N GLU A 47 -16.08 -0.01 7.75
CA GLU A 47 -16.65 0.76 6.65
C GLU A 47 -16.44 2.26 6.83
N CYS A 48 -15.99 2.94 5.79
CA CYS A 48 -15.79 4.38 5.75
C CYS A 48 -16.60 4.99 4.60
N PHE A 49 -17.38 6.00 4.93
CA PHE A 49 -18.26 6.71 4.01
C PHE A 49 -17.77 8.13 3.67
N CYS A 50 -16.57 8.53 4.14
CA CYS A 50 -16.03 9.86 3.90
C CYS A 50 -15.62 10.06 2.45
N THR A 51 -15.91 11.27 1.92
CA THR A 51 -15.34 11.76 0.66
C THR A 51 -13.88 12.21 0.86
N ARG A 52 -13.13 12.38 -0.24
CA ARG A 52 -11.78 12.94 -0.19
C ARG A 52 -11.78 14.34 0.43
N ARG A 53 -12.80 15.15 0.13
CA ARG A 53 -12.94 16.51 0.65
C ARG A 53 -13.11 16.50 2.16
N GLU A 54 -14.03 15.69 2.68
CA GLU A 54 -14.26 15.54 4.13
C GLU A 54 -12.99 15.09 4.88
N ILE A 55 -12.23 14.17 4.29
CA ILE A 55 -10.96 13.72 4.87
C ILE A 55 -9.93 14.85 4.89
N GLN A 56 -9.81 15.60 3.79
CA GLN A 56 -8.86 16.71 3.69
C GLN A 56 -9.24 17.86 4.64
N GLU A 57 -10.50 18.22 4.74
CA GLU A 57 -10.99 19.23 5.68
C GLU A 57 -10.71 18.82 7.13
N ALA A 58 -10.96 17.56 7.49
CA ALA A 58 -10.71 17.05 8.83
C ALA A 58 -9.21 16.92 9.16
N SER A 59 -8.36 16.53 8.19
CA SER A 59 -6.90 16.44 8.38
C SER A 59 -6.21 17.80 8.42
N SER A 60 -6.86 18.86 7.95
CA SER A 60 -6.37 20.25 8.01
C SER A 60 -6.68 20.91 9.35
N ALA A 61 -7.35 20.24 10.29
CA ALA A 61 -7.60 20.73 11.64
C ALA A 61 -6.28 20.86 12.43
N PRO A 62 -6.16 21.81 13.40
CA PRO A 62 -4.90 22.12 14.10
C PRO A 62 -4.18 20.95 14.79
N HIS A 63 -4.86 19.83 15.00
CA HIS A 63 -4.32 18.64 15.67
C HIS A 63 -4.26 17.40 14.76
N GLY A 64 -4.56 17.54 13.45
CA GLY A 64 -4.51 16.45 12.48
C GLY A 64 -3.10 16.26 11.90
N ALA A 65 -2.65 15.01 11.76
CA ALA A 65 -1.45 14.73 10.98
C ALA A 65 -1.77 14.95 9.49
N PRO A 66 -1.01 15.79 8.77
CA PRO A 66 -1.29 16.06 7.35
C PRO A 66 -1.35 14.77 6.52
N GLY A 67 -2.45 14.59 5.78
CA GLY A 67 -2.67 13.43 4.92
C GLY A 67 -3.06 12.13 5.63
N ALA A 68 -3.19 12.11 6.96
CA ALA A 68 -3.71 10.98 7.70
C ALA A 68 -5.24 10.99 7.73
N TYR A 69 -5.83 9.79 7.79
CA TYR A 69 -7.26 9.67 8.01
C TYR A 69 -7.62 9.90 9.49
N PRO A 70 -8.55 10.80 9.80
CA PRO A 70 -8.85 11.19 11.19
C PRO A 70 -9.71 10.17 11.97
N GLY A 71 -10.08 9.03 11.38
CA GLY A 71 -10.90 8.02 12.07
C GLY A 71 -12.41 8.31 12.13
N THR A 72 -12.93 9.27 11.38
CA THR A 72 -14.32 9.75 11.45
C THR A 72 -15.39 8.64 11.44
N CYS A 73 -15.16 7.56 10.68
CA CYS A 73 -16.13 6.46 10.58
C CYS A 73 -15.77 5.25 11.47
N ARG A 74 -14.68 5.33 12.23
CA ARG A 74 -14.13 4.19 12.98
C ARG A 74 -15.10 3.64 14.02
N GLU A 75 -15.81 4.53 14.70
CA GLU A 75 -16.68 4.19 15.83
C GLU A 75 -18.19 4.35 15.51
N LEU A 76 -18.56 4.29 14.21
CA LEU A 76 -19.97 4.31 13.83
C LEU A 76 -20.70 3.06 14.37
N SER A 77 -21.88 3.27 14.93
CA SER A 77 -22.80 2.19 15.28
C SER A 77 -23.37 1.52 14.02
N GLU A 78 -23.89 0.29 14.13
CA GLU A 78 -24.48 -0.39 12.97
C GLU A 78 -25.64 0.41 12.37
N ALA A 79 -26.51 0.99 13.18
CA ALA A 79 -27.61 1.84 12.70
C ALA A 79 -27.09 3.05 11.87
N GLN A 80 -25.99 3.68 12.31
CA GLN A 80 -25.36 4.76 11.57
C GLN A 80 -24.72 4.28 10.25
N ARG A 81 -24.17 3.06 10.23
CA ARG A 81 -23.63 2.46 9.00
C ARG A 81 -24.74 2.15 8.00
N GLU A 82 -25.86 1.55 8.45
CA GLU A 82 -27.03 1.26 7.61
C GLU A 82 -27.58 2.54 6.96
N GLU A 83 -27.75 3.60 7.70
CA GLU A 83 -28.19 4.90 7.17
C GLU A 83 -27.23 5.42 6.09
N ARG A 84 -25.92 5.30 6.31
CA ARG A 84 -24.91 5.77 5.35
C ARG A 84 -24.79 4.88 4.12
N ARG A 85 -24.99 3.55 4.25
CA ARG A 85 -25.02 2.61 3.12
C ARG A 85 -26.11 2.96 2.11
N ILE A 86 -27.24 3.51 2.56
CA ILE A 86 -28.33 3.99 1.67
C ILE A 86 -27.85 5.16 0.79
N GLN A 87 -26.95 6.00 1.32
CA GLN A 87 -26.48 7.19 0.62
C GLN A 87 -25.32 6.90 -0.34
N ARG A 88 -24.39 6.01 0.05
CA ARG A 88 -23.23 5.66 -0.78
C ARG A 88 -22.58 4.32 -0.35
N PRO A 89 -21.95 3.59 -1.28
CA PRO A 89 -21.17 2.42 -0.95
C PRO A 89 -19.95 2.81 -0.10
N PRO A 90 -19.58 2.00 0.91
CA PRO A 90 -18.43 2.25 1.76
C PRO A 90 -17.11 1.90 1.06
N ALA A 91 -16.05 2.60 1.44
CA ALA A 91 -14.70 2.06 1.35
C ALA A 91 -14.42 1.20 2.60
N LEU A 92 -13.54 0.22 2.49
CA LEU A 92 -13.06 -0.56 3.62
C LEU A 92 -11.71 -0.02 4.07
N ARG A 93 -11.59 0.28 5.35
CA ARG A 93 -10.34 0.74 5.96
C ARG A 93 -9.81 -0.26 6.96
N LEU A 94 -8.48 -0.30 7.06
CA LEU A 94 -7.81 -0.95 8.17
C LEU A 94 -8.17 -0.22 9.48
N ARG A 95 -8.45 -0.96 10.54
CA ARG A 95 -8.49 -0.47 11.91
C ARG A 95 -7.10 -0.63 12.49
N ALA A 96 -6.25 0.37 12.31
CA ALA A 96 -4.88 0.33 12.82
C ALA A 96 -4.87 0.39 14.35
N GLU A 97 -4.07 -0.46 14.99
CA GLU A 97 -3.92 -0.51 16.44
C GLU A 97 -2.66 0.24 16.92
N CYS A 98 -1.91 0.83 15.98
CA CYS A 98 -0.77 1.69 16.27
C CYS A 98 -0.86 2.96 15.42
N THR A 99 -0.13 3.99 15.83
CA THR A 99 -0.04 5.26 15.10
C THR A 99 1.25 5.41 14.32
N SER A 100 2.22 4.52 14.53
CA SER A 100 3.49 4.50 13.83
C SER A 100 4.05 3.09 13.77
N TYR A 101 4.89 2.84 12.78
CA TYR A 101 5.59 1.57 12.60
C TYR A 101 7.01 1.82 12.09
N THR A 102 7.96 0.98 12.51
CA THR A 102 9.37 1.10 12.12
C THR A 102 9.69 0.12 11.01
N VAL A 103 10.33 0.59 9.96
CA VAL A 103 10.89 -0.22 8.88
C VAL A 103 12.40 -0.05 8.81
N GLN A 104 13.09 -1.07 8.29
CA GLN A 104 14.51 -0.97 8.00
C GLN A 104 14.70 -0.59 6.53
N ASP A 105 15.40 0.51 6.30
CA ASP A 105 15.70 1.01 4.97
C ASP A 105 17.21 1.08 4.76
N ASP A 106 17.69 0.66 3.60
CA ASP A 106 19.13 0.57 3.33
C ASP A 106 19.81 1.95 3.21
N PHE A 107 19.05 3.00 2.88
CA PHE A 107 19.55 4.37 2.75
C PHE A 107 19.20 5.26 3.95
N TYR A 108 18.00 5.08 4.51
CA TYR A 108 17.47 5.92 5.62
C TYR A 108 17.64 5.24 6.99
N GLY A 109 18.12 3.99 7.05
CA GLY A 109 18.26 3.24 8.29
C GLY A 109 16.91 2.88 8.91
N ALA A 110 16.80 2.94 10.23
CA ALA A 110 15.54 2.72 10.94
C ALA A 110 14.60 3.91 10.74
N TYR A 111 13.62 3.78 9.87
CA TYR A 111 12.63 4.81 9.59
C TYR A 111 11.33 4.53 10.34
N ILE A 112 10.91 5.48 11.17
CA ILE A 112 9.65 5.45 11.89
C ILE A 112 8.66 6.35 11.14
N GLY A 113 7.59 5.78 10.61
CA GLY A 113 6.57 6.55 9.88
C GLY A 113 5.16 6.29 10.39
N LEU A 114 4.27 7.17 9.96
CA LEU A 114 2.86 7.16 10.35
C LEU A 114 2.14 5.92 9.83
N VAL A 115 1.34 5.32 10.70
CA VAL A 115 0.30 4.35 10.35
C VAL A 115 -1.04 4.95 10.75
N ASP A 116 -1.97 5.01 9.81
CA ASP A 116 -3.36 5.44 10.01
C ASP A 116 -4.31 4.37 9.50
N ASP A 117 -5.61 4.61 9.64
CA ASP A 117 -6.64 3.73 9.10
C ASP A 117 -6.73 3.88 7.56
N PHE A 118 -5.72 3.40 6.84
CA PHE A 118 -5.67 3.53 5.39
C PHE A 118 -6.66 2.61 4.66
N VAL A 119 -7.00 2.97 3.42
CA VAL A 119 -7.96 2.23 2.59
C VAL A 119 -7.37 0.90 2.14
N LEU A 120 -8.14 -0.18 2.31
CA LEU A 120 -7.87 -1.52 1.78
C LEU A 120 -8.68 -1.77 0.50
N VAL A 121 -9.97 -1.38 0.51
CA VAL A 121 -10.87 -1.48 -0.64
C VAL A 121 -11.54 -0.14 -0.83
N ARG A 122 -11.55 0.37 -2.04
CA ARG A 122 -12.21 1.63 -2.40
C ARG A 122 -13.72 1.43 -2.46
N ASN A 123 -14.46 2.54 -2.44
CA ASN A 123 -15.91 2.52 -2.54
C ASN A 123 -16.46 2.03 -3.91
N ASP A 124 -15.63 1.95 -4.93
CA ASP A 124 -15.93 1.34 -6.23
C ASP A 124 -15.65 -0.18 -6.27
N GLY A 125 -15.25 -0.76 -5.14
CA GLY A 125 -14.91 -2.18 -5.02
C GLY A 125 -13.47 -2.52 -5.43
N THR A 126 -12.68 -1.56 -5.91
CA THR A 126 -11.29 -1.83 -6.30
C THR A 126 -10.37 -1.91 -5.07
N TYR A 127 -9.44 -2.86 -5.09
CA TYR A 127 -8.45 -3.00 -4.03
C TYR A 127 -7.41 -1.88 -4.10
N ALA A 128 -7.04 -1.36 -2.94
CA ALA A 128 -6.08 -0.27 -2.85
C ALA A 128 -4.64 -0.77 -3.02
N TYR A 129 -3.77 0.09 -3.56
CA TYR A 129 -2.38 -0.22 -3.84
C TYR A 129 -1.62 -0.82 -2.65
N ASN A 130 -1.81 -0.28 -1.43
CA ASN A 130 -1.13 -0.81 -0.25
C ASN A 130 -1.48 -2.28 0.03
N LEU A 131 -2.72 -2.71 -0.24
CA LEU A 131 -3.12 -4.10 -0.08
C LEU A 131 -2.55 -4.96 -1.20
N THR A 132 -2.77 -4.55 -2.46
CA THR A 132 -2.37 -5.37 -3.61
C THR A 132 -0.87 -5.56 -3.67
N SER A 133 -0.06 -4.51 -3.43
CA SER A 133 1.39 -4.62 -3.43
C SER A 133 1.90 -5.57 -2.34
N VAL A 134 1.39 -5.47 -1.11
CA VAL A 134 1.83 -6.34 0.00
C VAL A 134 1.51 -7.81 -0.27
N VAL A 135 0.29 -8.10 -0.76
CA VAL A 135 -0.12 -9.49 -1.06
C VAL A 135 0.66 -10.06 -2.24
N ASP A 136 0.90 -9.26 -3.28
CA ASP A 136 1.62 -9.70 -4.48
C ASP A 136 3.11 -9.85 -4.24
N ASP A 137 3.74 -8.91 -3.54
CA ASP A 137 5.16 -8.98 -3.19
C ASP A 137 5.45 -10.23 -2.34
N ALA A 138 4.59 -10.54 -1.37
CA ALA A 138 4.70 -11.76 -0.58
C ALA A 138 4.50 -13.02 -1.42
N PHE A 139 3.54 -13.03 -2.34
CA PHE A 139 3.27 -14.18 -3.22
C PHE A 139 4.44 -14.52 -4.15
N VAL A 140 5.13 -13.51 -4.68
CA VAL A 140 6.29 -13.73 -5.57
C VAL A 140 7.60 -13.85 -4.81
N GLY A 141 7.60 -13.68 -3.49
CA GLY A 141 8.77 -13.82 -2.64
C GLY A 141 9.74 -12.64 -2.74
N VAL A 142 9.21 -11.41 -2.81
CA VAL A 142 10.05 -10.20 -2.82
C VAL A 142 10.73 -10.03 -1.47
N GLU A 143 12.06 -10.03 -1.47
CA GLU A 143 12.88 -9.85 -0.27
C GLU A 143 13.32 -8.38 -0.06
N GLN A 144 13.40 -7.59 -1.14
CA GLN A 144 13.79 -6.19 -1.10
C GLN A 144 12.96 -5.35 -2.07
N ILE A 145 12.46 -4.19 -1.61
CA ILE A 145 11.72 -3.21 -2.40
C ILE A 145 12.60 -1.99 -2.61
N VAL A 146 13.00 -1.76 -3.88
CA VAL A 146 13.75 -0.57 -4.30
C VAL A 146 12.83 0.38 -5.03
N ARG A 147 12.71 1.64 -4.55
CA ARG A 147 11.81 2.64 -5.16
C ARG A 147 12.18 4.07 -4.77
N GLY A 148 11.56 5.05 -5.38
CA GLY A 148 11.77 6.47 -5.05
C GLY A 148 11.37 6.82 -3.60
N ASP A 149 12.09 7.76 -3.00
CA ASP A 149 11.90 8.18 -1.59
C ASP A 149 10.60 8.93 -1.34
N ASP A 150 9.89 9.35 -2.38
CA ASP A 150 8.51 9.84 -2.29
C ASP A 150 7.51 8.78 -1.77
N LEU A 151 7.88 7.50 -1.85
CA LEU A 151 7.11 6.37 -1.33
C LEU A 151 7.57 5.89 0.05
N LEU A 152 8.64 6.44 0.60
CA LEU A 152 9.12 6.10 1.94
C LEU A 152 8.03 6.20 3.02
N PRO A 153 7.15 7.25 3.03
CA PRO A 153 6.05 7.32 3.99
C PRO A 153 5.00 6.20 3.88
N SER A 154 4.98 5.44 2.78
CA SER A 154 4.07 4.30 2.61
C SER A 154 4.63 2.99 3.20
N ALA A 155 5.94 2.87 3.33
CA ALA A 155 6.58 1.65 3.80
C ALA A 155 6.11 1.19 5.20
N PRO A 156 5.95 2.08 6.21
CA PRO A 156 5.40 1.69 7.51
C PRO A 156 4.01 1.10 7.44
N ARG A 157 3.10 1.65 6.62
CA ARG A 157 1.75 1.12 6.41
C ARG A 157 1.77 -0.26 5.78
N GLN A 158 2.62 -0.46 4.77
CA GLN A 158 2.75 -1.72 4.05
C GLN A 158 3.38 -2.80 4.93
N SER A 159 4.44 -2.48 5.65
CA SER A 159 5.09 -3.42 6.57
C SER A 159 4.17 -3.82 7.73
N TYR A 160 3.43 -2.86 8.30
CA TYR A 160 2.42 -3.14 9.32
C TYR A 160 1.31 -4.05 8.78
N LEU A 161 0.84 -3.82 7.56
CA LEU A 161 -0.16 -4.69 6.92
C LEU A 161 0.38 -6.10 6.69
N ALA A 162 1.63 -6.24 6.22
CA ALA A 162 2.28 -7.54 6.07
C ALA A 162 2.35 -8.30 7.40
N GLN A 163 2.69 -7.62 8.50
CA GLN A 163 2.67 -8.21 9.84
C GLN A 163 1.29 -8.72 10.24
N LEU A 164 0.23 -7.91 10.03
CA LEU A 164 -1.14 -8.30 10.39
C LEU A 164 -1.64 -9.51 9.58
N LEU A 165 -1.17 -9.66 8.35
CA LEU A 165 -1.48 -10.79 7.47
C LEU A 165 -0.57 -12.01 7.69
N GLY A 166 0.45 -11.91 8.56
CA GLY A 166 1.43 -12.99 8.78
C GLY A 166 2.36 -13.20 7.60
N LEU A 167 2.53 -12.19 6.73
CA LEU A 167 3.38 -12.22 5.54
C LEU A 167 4.81 -11.79 5.87
N ALA A 168 5.77 -12.27 5.07
CA ALA A 168 7.16 -11.82 5.16
C ALA A 168 7.25 -10.30 4.91
N GLN A 169 8.07 -9.63 5.72
CA GLN A 169 8.32 -8.20 5.55
C GLN A 169 9.60 -8.03 4.72
N PRO A 170 9.53 -7.36 3.56
CA PRO A 170 10.71 -7.08 2.75
C PRO A 170 11.59 -6.01 3.40
N ARG A 171 12.87 -5.99 3.04
CA ARG A 171 13.74 -4.84 3.26
C ARG A 171 13.37 -3.74 2.28
N TYR A 172 13.64 -2.49 2.67
CA TYR A 172 13.39 -1.33 1.81
C TYR A 172 14.70 -0.65 1.43
N ALA A 173 14.72 -0.09 0.23
CA ALA A 173 15.80 0.76 -0.27
C ALA A 173 15.15 1.94 -1.03
N HIS A 174 14.91 3.06 -0.34
CA HIS A 174 14.36 4.25 -0.95
C HIS A 174 15.49 5.12 -1.50
N VAL A 175 15.48 5.35 -2.81
CA VAL A 175 16.50 6.14 -3.51
C VAL A 175 15.98 7.55 -3.80
N PRO A 176 16.85 8.58 -3.82
CA PRO A 176 16.46 9.93 -4.15
C PRO A 176 15.80 10.02 -5.52
N LEU A 177 14.81 10.90 -5.65
CA LEU A 177 14.15 11.16 -6.92
C LEU A 177 15.07 11.95 -7.87
N ALA A 178 14.97 11.65 -9.15
CA ALA A 178 15.51 12.52 -10.19
C ALA A 178 14.68 13.81 -10.25
N LEU A 179 15.35 14.95 -10.09
CA LEU A 179 14.73 16.26 -10.07
C LEU A 179 15.15 17.05 -11.32
N ASN A 180 14.31 17.99 -11.74
CA ASN A 180 14.68 18.98 -12.74
C ASN A 180 15.52 20.11 -12.12
N GLU A 181 15.97 21.07 -12.94
CA GLU A 181 16.76 22.22 -12.49
C GLU A 181 16.05 23.10 -11.44
N GLU A 182 14.70 23.04 -11.39
CA GLU A 182 13.87 23.75 -10.41
C GLU A 182 13.66 22.94 -9.12
N GLY A 183 14.29 21.75 -8.98
CA GLY A 183 14.13 20.86 -7.84
C GLY A 183 12.79 20.12 -7.79
N LYS A 184 12.03 20.09 -8.89
CA LYS A 184 10.78 19.35 -8.99
C LYS A 184 11.03 17.93 -9.53
N ARG A 185 10.26 16.95 -9.03
CA ARG A 185 10.29 15.58 -9.53
C ARG A 185 10.08 15.53 -11.04
N LEU A 186 10.99 14.85 -11.77
CA LEU A 186 10.80 14.57 -13.18
C LEU A 186 9.57 13.69 -13.40
N ALA A 187 8.63 14.16 -14.20
CA ALA A 187 7.44 13.40 -14.56
C ALA A 187 7.30 13.34 -16.09
N LYS A 188 6.66 12.28 -16.61
CA LYS A 188 6.47 12.08 -18.06
C LYS A 188 5.84 13.29 -18.77
N ARG A 189 4.93 14.01 -18.08
CA ARG A 189 4.26 15.20 -18.60
C ARG A 189 5.14 16.46 -18.65
N ASP A 190 6.28 16.44 -17.95
CA ASP A 190 7.20 17.58 -17.88
C ASP A 190 8.32 17.48 -18.93
N GLY A 191 8.14 16.66 -19.95
CA GLY A 191 9.12 16.48 -21.04
C GLY A 191 10.33 15.64 -20.62
N ALA A 192 10.18 14.77 -19.61
CA ALA A 192 11.24 13.87 -19.19
C ALA A 192 11.78 13.07 -20.39
N VAL A 193 13.07 13.19 -20.65
CA VAL A 193 13.75 12.48 -21.74
C VAL A 193 13.71 10.98 -21.45
N THR A 194 13.26 10.20 -22.42
CA THR A 194 13.21 8.74 -22.31
C THR A 194 14.53 8.09 -22.75
N LEU A 195 14.83 6.88 -22.29
CA LEU A 195 16.00 6.13 -22.74
C LEU A 195 16.08 5.97 -24.27
N PRO A 196 14.98 5.70 -25.01
CA PRO A 196 15.00 5.73 -26.47
C PRO A 196 15.46 7.08 -27.07
N GLN A 197 14.96 8.20 -26.55
CA GLN A 197 15.37 9.54 -26.99
C GLN A 197 16.83 9.83 -26.71
N LEU A 198 17.37 9.41 -25.55
CA LEU A 198 18.81 9.54 -25.27
C LEU A 198 19.64 8.72 -26.24
N ARG A 199 19.19 7.51 -26.57
CA ARG A 199 19.85 6.65 -27.56
C ARG A 199 19.83 7.27 -28.96
N GLU A 200 18.70 7.83 -29.38
CA GLU A 200 18.59 8.57 -30.67
C GLU A 200 19.49 9.79 -30.70
N ALA A 201 19.68 10.47 -29.56
CA ALA A 201 20.62 11.58 -29.41
C ALA A 201 22.08 11.13 -29.28
N GLY A 202 22.39 9.84 -29.41
CA GLY A 202 23.74 9.29 -29.34
C GLY A 202 24.35 9.23 -27.94
N VAL A 203 23.55 9.33 -26.89
CA VAL A 203 24.02 9.19 -25.50
C VAL A 203 24.22 7.72 -25.18
N GLU A 204 25.44 7.35 -24.83
CA GLU A 204 25.77 5.96 -24.45
C GLU A 204 25.34 5.61 -23.02
N ILE A 205 25.01 4.31 -22.78
CA ILE A 205 24.57 3.81 -21.48
C ILE A 205 25.53 4.16 -20.32
N PRO A 206 26.87 4.05 -20.45
CA PRO A 206 27.78 4.45 -19.36
C PRO A 206 27.61 5.92 -18.93
N THR A 207 27.33 6.83 -19.88
CA THR A 207 27.09 8.25 -19.59
C THR A 207 25.78 8.48 -18.81
N ILE A 208 24.82 7.55 -18.94
CA ILE A 208 23.51 7.62 -18.22
C ILE A 208 23.65 7.09 -16.81
N LEU A 209 24.53 6.11 -16.60
CA LEU A 209 24.70 5.43 -15.32
C LEU A 209 25.70 6.11 -14.38
N GLY A 210 26.54 7.03 -14.87
CA GLY A 210 27.53 7.77 -14.09
C GLY A 210 28.86 7.07 -14.05
#